data_fe6957f6e65038b6bb2fc3e0234e190b
#
_entry.id   fe6957f6e65038b6bb2fc3e0234e190b
#
_cell.length_a   1.000
_cell.length_b   1.000
_cell.length_c   1.000
_cell.angle_alpha   90.00
_cell.angle_beta   90.00
_cell.angle_gamma   90.00
#
_symmetry.space_group_name_H-M   'P 1'
#
loop_
_entity.id
_entity.type
_entity.pdbx_description
1 polymer ?
#
loop_
_entity_poly.entity_id
_entity_poly.type
_entity_poly.pdbx_seq_one_letter_code
_entity_poly.pdbx_strand_id
1 'polypeptide(L)'
;MMSVYYENRGFKLYQGDSFHLLEELDDKVDMIFADPPYFLSKGFTMRSKGRVKCFDKGEWDKERPLSEINEFNMKWLSTCRNILKDNGTIWVSGTYHNIYSVANCMVELGYKILNIIVWNKPDAPLTLSDYHFNFSAEYIIWARKSKDKRHYFNNELMTFINGGKRMSDVWNIPTTGLWEKTCGKHPTQKPLRLLYRIILASTEEGDLILDPFAGSCTTGIAANLLNRKFIGFDQSEEFLNLGIARRKEIEDENNATKILRKMSETPEDIMVMINHARKELKEKMIETGICYLRAGDSKGSLCVTPGFERMQYVLLHTAGDDVKMYRLKTKGHFQIWTKETLEKHGFQPQHAPYYIVLLFDNTKEIQISKKINIKERLNTYRARIRPLSDFIGIK
;
A
#
# COMPACT_ATOMS: atom_id res chain seq x y z
N MET A 1 -19.29 10.34 23.64
CA MET A 1 -17.81 10.11 23.59
C MET A 1 -17.53 8.85 22.80
N MET A 2 -16.74 8.97 21.76
CA MET A 2 -16.28 7.82 20.97
C MET A 2 -15.54 6.81 21.86
N SER A 3 -15.98 5.55 21.83
CA SER A 3 -15.26 4.46 22.50
C SER A 3 -14.29 3.83 21.53
N VAL A 4 -13.00 3.76 21.91
CA VAL A 4 -11.99 3.08 21.09
C VAL A 4 -12.27 1.58 21.11
N TYR A 5 -12.47 0.99 19.92
CA TYR A 5 -12.68 -0.43 19.74
C TYR A 5 -11.35 -1.21 19.82
N TYR A 6 -10.31 -0.67 19.19
CA TYR A 6 -8.97 -1.25 19.21
C TYR A 6 -7.91 -0.17 19.01
N GLU A 7 -6.80 -0.25 19.76
CA GLU A 7 -5.64 0.62 19.55
C GLU A 7 -4.34 -0.14 19.78
N ASN A 8 -3.41 -0.05 18.82
CA ASN A 8 -2.07 -0.58 18.95
C ASN A 8 -1.10 0.12 18.00
N ARG A 9 -0.01 0.68 18.51
CA ARG A 9 1.10 1.26 17.73
C ARG A 9 0.65 2.22 16.62
N GLY A 10 -0.24 3.16 16.94
CA GLY A 10 -0.73 4.14 15.98
C GLY A 10 -1.75 3.60 14.97
N PHE A 11 -2.32 2.43 15.24
CA PHE A 11 -3.46 1.86 14.52
C PHE A 11 -4.66 1.88 15.46
N LYS A 12 -5.64 2.74 15.17
CA LYS A 12 -6.80 2.96 16.02
C LYS A 12 -8.09 2.71 15.25
N LEU A 13 -9.01 1.96 15.84
CA LEU A 13 -10.30 1.63 15.27
C LEU A 13 -11.43 2.06 16.19
N TYR A 14 -12.52 2.50 15.57
CA TYR A 14 -13.78 2.80 16.22
C TYR A 14 -14.92 2.05 15.55
N GLN A 15 -15.80 1.46 16.33
CA GLN A 15 -17.01 0.81 15.82
C GLN A 15 -18.18 1.77 15.88
N GLY A 16 -18.88 1.95 14.76
CA GLY A 16 -20.09 2.78 14.72
C GLY A 16 -20.39 3.35 13.35
N ASP A 17 -21.42 4.18 13.34
CA ASP A 17 -21.78 4.93 12.15
C ASP A 17 -20.73 6.00 11.83
N SER A 18 -20.20 5.97 10.61
CA SER A 18 -19.12 6.86 10.18
C SER A 18 -19.50 8.35 10.25
N PHE A 19 -20.77 8.71 10.03
CA PHE A 19 -21.21 10.10 10.13
C PHE A 19 -21.08 10.61 11.56
N HIS A 20 -21.54 9.80 12.51
CA HIS A 20 -21.48 10.16 13.92
C HIS A 20 -20.04 10.22 14.42
N LEU A 21 -19.23 9.22 14.06
CA LEU A 21 -17.82 9.17 14.44
C LEU A 21 -16.99 10.31 13.82
N LEU A 22 -17.31 10.71 12.59
CA LEU A 22 -16.68 11.86 11.95
C LEU A 22 -17.00 13.18 12.66
N GLU A 23 -18.23 13.34 13.15
CA GLU A 23 -18.67 14.55 13.89
C GLU A 23 -18.00 14.65 15.28
N GLU A 24 -17.71 13.50 15.93
CA GLU A 24 -17.05 13.45 17.25
C GLU A 24 -15.51 13.47 17.17
N LEU A 25 -14.90 13.38 15.97
CA LEU A 25 -13.46 13.32 15.84
C LEU A 25 -12.83 14.71 15.93
N ASP A 26 -12.05 14.95 17.00
CA ASP A 26 -11.33 16.22 17.22
C ASP A 26 -10.00 16.29 16.45
N ASP A 27 -9.41 15.14 16.09
CA ASP A 27 -8.13 15.07 15.43
C ASP A 27 -8.17 15.67 14.02
N LYS A 28 -7.18 16.49 13.68
CA LYS A 28 -6.94 16.93 12.30
C LYS A 28 -6.03 15.93 11.59
N VAL A 29 -6.45 15.48 10.41
CA VAL A 29 -5.75 14.45 9.65
C VAL A 29 -5.04 15.01 8.42
N ASP A 30 -3.94 14.37 8.05
CA ASP A 30 -3.13 14.74 6.89
C ASP A 30 -3.73 14.22 5.59
N MET A 31 -4.29 13.02 5.65
CA MET A 31 -4.89 12.36 4.50
C MET A 31 -6.14 11.59 4.89
N ILE A 32 -7.13 11.61 4.02
CA ILE A 32 -8.28 10.70 4.09
C ILE A 32 -8.25 9.80 2.85
N PHE A 33 -8.40 8.49 3.06
CA PHE A 33 -8.81 7.56 2.01
C PHE A 33 -10.22 7.09 2.34
N ALA A 34 -11.12 7.12 1.37
CA ALA A 34 -12.50 6.69 1.55
C ALA A 34 -12.93 5.74 0.41
N ASP A 35 -13.51 4.62 0.79
CA ASP A 35 -14.17 3.67 -0.10
C ASP A 35 -15.66 3.56 0.25
N PRO A 36 -16.46 4.62 -0.03
CA PRO A 36 -17.86 4.69 0.38
C PRO A 36 -18.71 3.65 -0.35
N PRO A 37 -19.95 3.40 0.10
CA PRO A 37 -20.91 2.57 -0.63
C PRO A 37 -21.08 3.02 -2.09
N TYR A 38 -21.15 2.05 -3.01
CA TYR A 38 -21.29 2.32 -4.44
C TYR A 38 -22.74 2.28 -4.92
N PHE A 39 -23.67 1.85 -4.05
CA PHE A 39 -25.13 1.72 -4.33
C PHE A 39 -25.45 0.83 -5.52
N LEU A 40 -24.77 -0.33 -5.62
CA LEU A 40 -24.79 -1.23 -6.75
C LEU A 40 -25.75 -2.42 -6.63
N SER A 41 -26.30 -2.68 -5.44
CA SER A 41 -26.95 -3.95 -5.13
C SER A 41 -28.37 -4.07 -5.67
N LYS A 42 -28.46 -4.39 -6.97
CA LYS A 42 -29.56 -5.19 -7.53
C LYS A 42 -29.01 -6.54 -8.01
N GLY A 43 -28.44 -7.36 -7.12
CA GLY A 43 -28.07 -8.73 -7.49
C GLY A 43 -27.17 -8.80 -8.72
N PHE A 44 -26.05 -8.09 -8.73
CA PHE A 44 -25.10 -8.16 -9.84
C PHE A 44 -24.50 -9.56 -9.94
N THR A 45 -24.69 -10.23 -11.06
CA THR A 45 -24.18 -11.58 -11.29
C THR A 45 -22.88 -11.52 -12.11
N MET A 46 -21.84 -12.18 -11.62
CA MET A 46 -20.56 -12.33 -12.32
C MET A 46 -20.25 -13.80 -12.56
N ARG A 47 -19.56 -14.10 -13.64
CA ARG A 47 -18.98 -15.42 -13.89
C ARG A 47 -17.53 -15.44 -13.39
N SER A 48 -17.27 -16.24 -12.36
CA SER A 48 -15.92 -16.49 -11.86
C SER A 48 -15.63 -17.98 -11.90
N LYS A 49 -14.58 -18.39 -12.61
CA LYS A 49 -14.17 -19.82 -12.77
C LYS A 49 -15.32 -20.73 -13.21
N GLY A 50 -16.11 -20.31 -14.19
CA GLY A 50 -17.22 -21.08 -14.74
C GLY A 50 -18.50 -21.14 -13.90
N ARG A 51 -18.54 -20.50 -12.71
CA ARG A 51 -19.72 -20.44 -11.83
C ARG A 51 -20.30 -19.04 -11.80
N VAL A 52 -21.61 -18.95 -11.90
CA VAL A 52 -22.36 -17.71 -11.70
C VAL A 52 -22.43 -17.44 -10.21
N LYS A 53 -21.98 -16.28 -9.76
CA LYS A 53 -22.13 -15.81 -8.38
C LYS A 53 -22.96 -14.55 -8.37
N CYS A 54 -24.00 -14.56 -7.55
CA CYS A 54 -24.73 -13.35 -7.19
C CYS A 54 -23.98 -12.67 -6.03
N PHE A 55 -23.70 -11.37 -6.18
CA PHE A 55 -23.07 -10.57 -5.12
C PHE A 55 -24.14 -9.65 -4.52
N ASP A 56 -24.66 -10.07 -3.38
CA ASP A 56 -25.35 -9.17 -2.46
C ASP A 56 -24.34 -8.70 -1.43
N LYS A 57 -24.11 -7.39 -1.37
CA LYS A 57 -23.17 -6.78 -0.42
C LYS A 57 -23.86 -6.30 0.86
N GLY A 58 -25.18 -6.48 0.96
CA GLY A 58 -25.98 -6.05 2.10
C GLY A 58 -26.75 -4.74 1.87
N GLU A 59 -27.55 -4.37 2.87
CA GLU A 59 -28.45 -3.21 2.83
C GLU A 59 -27.73 -1.88 2.55
N TRP A 60 -26.50 -1.75 2.99
CA TRP A 60 -25.70 -0.52 2.86
C TRP A 60 -25.31 -0.17 1.41
N ASP A 61 -25.29 -1.14 0.50
CA ASP A 61 -24.92 -0.94 -0.92
C ASP A 61 -26.12 -1.05 -1.88
N LYS A 62 -27.35 -1.01 -1.37
CA LYS A 62 -28.56 -1.04 -2.22
C LYS A 62 -28.67 0.19 -3.08
N GLU A 63 -29.18 -0.01 -4.30
CA GLU A 63 -29.49 1.08 -5.24
C GLU A 63 -30.44 2.11 -4.60
N ARG A 64 -30.12 3.39 -4.78
CA ARG A 64 -30.88 4.53 -4.26
C ARG A 64 -31.10 5.57 -5.36
N PRO A 65 -32.12 6.42 -5.23
CA PRO A 65 -32.27 7.60 -6.08
C PRO A 65 -31.01 8.49 -6.02
N LEU A 66 -30.66 9.11 -7.14
CA LEU A 66 -29.48 9.98 -7.22
C LEU A 66 -29.49 11.12 -6.20
N SER A 67 -30.68 11.65 -5.87
CA SER A 67 -30.84 12.67 -4.83
C SER A 67 -30.36 12.20 -3.46
N GLU A 68 -30.69 10.97 -3.07
CA GLU A 68 -30.26 10.38 -1.79
C GLU A 68 -28.74 10.08 -1.80
N ILE A 69 -28.21 9.65 -2.94
CA ILE A 69 -26.76 9.43 -3.11
C ILE A 69 -26.00 10.76 -2.97
N ASN A 70 -26.54 11.85 -3.55
CA ASN A 70 -25.94 13.18 -3.42
C ASN A 70 -26.00 13.69 -1.98
N GLU A 71 -27.12 13.53 -1.30
CA GLU A 71 -27.26 13.92 0.11
C GLU A 71 -26.28 13.15 1.01
N PHE A 72 -26.19 11.83 0.82
CA PHE A 72 -25.23 10.99 1.51
C PHE A 72 -23.79 11.50 1.28
N ASN A 73 -23.40 11.72 0.02
CA ASN A 73 -22.06 12.16 -0.32
C ASN A 73 -21.75 13.57 0.19
N MET A 74 -22.71 14.47 0.12
CA MET A 74 -22.58 15.84 0.64
C MET A 74 -22.28 15.83 2.14
N LYS A 75 -23.00 15.02 2.90
CA LYS A 75 -22.87 14.97 4.36
C LYS A 75 -21.50 14.52 4.81
N TRP A 76 -21.03 13.31 4.39
CA TRP A 76 -19.74 12.81 4.86
C TRP A 76 -18.54 13.60 4.30
N LEU A 77 -18.62 14.07 3.05
CA LEU A 77 -17.56 14.90 2.45
C LEU A 77 -17.41 16.24 3.16
N SER A 78 -18.54 16.87 3.56
CA SER A 78 -18.51 18.12 4.34
C SER A 78 -17.77 17.94 5.65
N THR A 79 -18.06 16.87 6.40
CA THR A 79 -17.39 16.59 7.68
C THR A 79 -15.92 16.22 7.46
N CYS A 80 -15.62 15.39 6.48
CA CYS A 80 -14.23 15.09 6.10
C CYS A 80 -13.41 16.33 5.78
N ARG A 81 -14.03 17.32 5.08
CA ARG A 81 -13.36 18.58 4.77
C ARG A 81 -12.99 19.38 6.03
N ASN A 82 -13.84 19.35 7.05
CA ASN A 82 -13.56 20.02 8.31
C ASN A 82 -12.42 19.35 9.10
N ILE A 83 -12.34 18.03 9.05
CA ILE A 83 -11.30 17.23 9.73
C ILE A 83 -9.94 17.33 9.02
N LEU A 84 -9.90 17.50 7.71
CA LEU A 84 -8.65 17.65 6.99
C LEU A 84 -7.86 18.88 7.45
N LYS A 85 -6.54 18.72 7.62
CA LYS A 85 -5.60 19.85 7.73
C LYS A 85 -5.70 20.72 6.48
N ASP A 86 -5.24 21.97 6.55
CA ASP A 86 -5.36 22.92 5.42
C ASP A 86 -4.58 22.46 4.18
N ASN A 87 -3.45 21.78 4.36
CA ASN A 87 -2.64 21.16 3.32
C ASN A 87 -2.98 19.68 3.08
N GLY A 88 -3.98 19.14 3.75
CA GLY A 88 -4.39 17.74 3.66
C GLY A 88 -5.09 17.40 2.34
N THR A 89 -5.08 16.11 2.01
CA THR A 89 -5.72 15.58 0.80
C THR A 89 -6.70 14.46 1.12
N ILE A 90 -7.67 14.28 0.21
CA ILE A 90 -8.62 13.20 0.26
C ILE A 90 -8.58 12.40 -1.03
N TRP A 91 -8.65 11.08 -0.90
CA TRP A 91 -8.73 10.12 -1.97
C TRP A 91 -10.02 9.33 -1.83
N VAL A 92 -10.88 9.36 -2.85
CA VAL A 92 -12.18 8.67 -2.81
C VAL A 92 -12.26 7.69 -3.95
N SER A 93 -12.39 6.40 -3.63
CA SER A 93 -12.58 5.38 -4.65
C SER A 93 -14.05 5.22 -5.02
N GLY A 94 -14.30 4.79 -6.25
CA GLY A 94 -15.66 4.56 -6.73
C GLY A 94 -15.71 3.96 -8.11
N THR A 95 -16.91 3.54 -8.49
CA THR A 95 -17.25 3.15 -9.85
C THR A 95 -18.04 4.26 -10.53
N TYR A 96 -18.36 4.08 -11.79
CA TYR A 96 -19.16 5.07 -12.53
C TYR A 96 -20.56 5.33 -11.92
N HIS A 97 -21.02 4.47 -11.02
CA HIS A 97 -22.34 4.66 -10.39
C HIS A 97 -22.36 5.77 -9.33
N ASN A 98 -21.26 5.98 -8.60
CA ASN A 98 -21.20 6.96 -7.53
C ASN A 98 -20.16 8.06 -7.72
N ILE A 99 -19.12 7.82 -8.53
CA ILE A 99 -17.96 8.73 -8.64
C ILE A 99 -18.34 10.12 -9.15
N TYR A 100 -19.34 10.23 -10.02
CA TYR A 100 -19.81 11.52 -10.53
C TYR A 100 -20.54 12.33 -9.45
N SER A 101 -21.36 11.67 -8.62
CA SER A 101 -21.98 12.31 -7.46
C SER A 101 -20.93 12.82 -6.48
N VAL A 102 -19.91 11.99 -6.16
CA VAL A 102 -18.78 12.39 -5.30
C VAL A 102 -18.06 13.60 -5.87
N ALA A 103 -17.74 13.60 -7.18
CA ALA A 103 -17.05 14.72 -7.82
C ALA A 103 -17.85 16.02 -7.75
N ASN A 104 -19.15 15.97 -8.03
CA ASN A 104 -20.04 17.13 -7.97
C ASN A 104 -20.13 17.69 -6.55
N CYS A 105 -20.36 16.84 -5.54
CA CYS A 105 -20.39 17.23 -4.14
C CYS A 105 -19.06 17.85 -3.67
N MET A 106 -17.93 17.30 -4.10
CA MET A 106 -16.60 17.86 -3.79
C MET A 106 -16.45 19.28 -4.35
N VAL A 107 -16.86 19.51 -5.60
CA VAL A 107 -16.79 20.84 -6.22
C VAL A 107 -17.68 21.83 -5.48
N GLU A 108 -18.89 21.45 -5.13
CA GLU A 108 -19.86 22.27 -4.39
C GLU A 108 -19.35 22.62 -2.99
N LEU A 109 -18.73 21.66 -2.30
CA LEU A 109 -18.10 21.88 -0.99
C LEU A 109 -16.78 22.68 -1.04
N GLY A 110 -16.30 23.03 -2.22
CA GLY A 110 -15.09 23.83 -2.38
C GLY A 110 -13.77 23.06 -2.29
N TYR A 111 -13.78 21.74 -2.44
CA TYR A 111 -12.57 20.97 -2.67
C TYR A 111 -11.94 21.35 -4.03
N LYS A 112 -10.63 21.20 -4.14
CA LYS A 112 -9.94 21.29 -5.43
C LYS A 112 -9.56 19.89 -5.88
N ILE A 113 -10.30 19.36 -6.85
CA ILE A 113 -9.93 18.10 -7.51
C ILE A 113 -8.59 18.30 -8.23
N LEU A 114 -7.66 17.39 -8.02
CA LEU A 114 -6.31 17.35 -8.57
C LEU A 114 -6.22 16.40 -9.75
N ASN A 115 -6.66 15.15 -9.55
CA ASN A 115 -6.72 14.11 -10.58
C ASN A 115 -7.94 13.21 -10.37
N ILE A 116 -8.37 12.57 -11.43
CA ILE A 116 -9.21 11.38 -11.40
C ILE A 116 -8.34 10.24 -11.93
N ILE A 117 -7.93 9.36 -11.03
CA ILE A 117 -7.09 8.21 -11.35
C ILE A 117 -7.96 7.09 -11.91
N VAL A 118 -7.58 6.53 -13.03
CA VAL A 118 -8.16 5.31 -13.58
C VAL A 118 -7.35 4.13 -13.05
N TRP A 119 -7.91 3.41 -12.08
CA TRP A 119 -7.34 2.16 -11.62
C TRP A 119 -7.81 1.02 -12.53
N ASN A 120 -6.97 0.67 -13.49
CA ASN A 120 -7.20 -0.47 -14.38
C ASN A 120 -6.78 -1.78 -13.69
N LYS A 121 -7.69 -2.75 -13.68
CA LYS A 121 -7.52 -4.09 -13.11
C LYS A 121 -7.30 -5.09 -14.25
N PRO A 122 -6.05 -5.47 -14.56
CA PRO A 122 -5.76 -6.38 -15.69
C PRO A 122 -6.35 -7.78 -15.50
N ASP A 123 -6.66 -8.15 -14.25
CA ASP A 123 -7.26 -9.41 -13.83
C ASP A 123 -8.77 -9.29 -13.48
N ALA A 124 -9.44 -8.25 -13.99
CA ALA A 124 -10.88 -8.05 -13.75
C ALA A 124 -11.70 -9.26 -14.21
N PRO A 125 -12.71 -9.69 -13.43
CA PRO A 125 -13.62 -10.74 -13.86
C PRO A 125 -14.36 -10.34 -15.12
N LEU A 126 -14.64 -11.33 -15.99
CA LEU A 126 -15.45 -11.10 -17.18
C LEU A 126 -16.91 -10.87 -16.78
N THR A 127 -17.55 -9.91 -17.44
CA THR A 127 -19.00 -9.71 -17.34
C THR A 127 -19.74 -10.78 -18.13
N LEU A 128 -21.00 -11.05 -17.75
CA LEU A 128 -21.84 -12.05 -18.44
C LEU A 128 -22.56 -11.50 -19.67
N SER A 129 -22.49 -10.21 -19.89
CA SER A 129 -23.22 -9.54 -20.96
C SER A 129 -22.34 -9.34 -22.20
N ASP A 130 -22.88 -9.67 -23.37
CA ASP A 130 -22.24 -9.44 -24.66
C ASP A 130 -22.60 -8.05 -25.26
N TYR A 131 -23.35 -7.22 -24.51
CA TYR A 131 -23.86 -5.93 -24.99
C TYR A 131 -23.05 -4.72 -24.49
N HIS A 132 -21.98 -4.92 -23.76
CA HIS A 132 -21.09 -3.86 -23.28
C HIS A 132 -19.67 -4.37 -23.05
N PHE A 133 -18.73 -3.45 -22.97
CA PHE A 133 -17.34 -3.76 -22.66
C PHE A 133 -17.19 -4.31 -21.23
N ASN A 134 -16.15 -5.12 -21.02
CA ASN A 134 -15.83 -5.63 -19.68
C ASN A 134 -15.43 -4.49 -18.73
N PHE A 135 -16.00 -4.48 -17.52
CA PHE A 135 -15.67 -3.48 -16.52
C PHE A 135 -14.35 -3.82 -15.83
N SER A 136 -13.26 -3.23 -16.31
CA SER A 136 -11.91 -3.44 -15.77
C SER A 136 -11.39 -2.26 -14.93
N ALA A 137 -12.11 -1.16 -14.87
CA ALA A 137 -11.65 0.05 -14.21
C ALA A 137 -12.51 0.42 -12.98
N GLU A 138 -11.86 0.93 -11.96
CA GLU A 138 -12.43 1.77 -10.91
C GLU A 138 -11.77 3.15 -10.98
N TYR A 139 -12.40 4.14 -10.39
CA TYR A 139 -11.93 5.52 -10.39
C TYR A 139 -11.58 5.96 -8.99
N ILE A 140 -10.55 6.80 -8.86
CA ILE A 140 -10.15 7.37 -7.59
C ILE A 140 -9.99 8.86 -7.76
N ILE A 141 -10.84 9.65 -7.11
CA ILE A 141 -10.73 11.10 -7.11
C ILE A 141 -9.68 11.48 -6.07
N TRP A 142 -8.67 12.22 -6.49
CA TRP A 142 -7.72 12.87 -5.61
C TRP A 142 -8.01 14.35 -5.53
N ALA A 143 -8.27 14.85 -4.34
CA ALA A 143 -8.58 16.26 -4.11
C ALA A 143 -7.85 16.80 -2.89
N ARG A 144 -7.65 18.13 -2.85
CA ARG A 144 -7.20 18.87 -1.67
C ARG A 144 -8.33 19.68 -1.06
N LYS A 145 -8.18 20.03 0.22
CA LYS A 145 -9.19 20.72 1.01
C LYS A 145 -9.72 22.02 0.36
N SER A 146 -8.84 22.85 -0.20
CA SER A 146 -9.22 24.11 -0.83
C SER A 146 -8.28 24.51 -1.98
N LYS A 147 -8.64 25.58 -2.68
CA LYS A 147 -7.77 26.18 -3.71
C LYS A 147 -6.61 26.98 -3.12
N ASP A 148 -6.75 27.46 -1.89
CA ASP A 148 -5.88 28.49 -1.31
C ASP A 148 -4.57 27.94 -0.73
N LYS A 149 -4.58 26.71 -0.23
CA LYS A 149 -3.40 26.07 0.36
C LYS A 149 -2.86 24.98 -0.55
N ARG A 150 -1.54 24.97 -0.73
CA ARG A 150 -0.86 23.90 -1.47
C ARG A 150 -0.84 22.64 -0.61
N HIS A 151 -1.25 21.51 -1.21
CA HIS A 151 -1.16 20.21 -0.59
C HIS A 151 0.27 19.64 -0.63
N TYR A 152 0.54 18.66 0.22
CA TYR A 152 1.74 17.85 0.10
C TYR A 152 1.60 16.87 -1.08
N PHE A 153 2.64 16.76 -1.89
CA PHE A 153 2.78 15.75 -2.94
C PHE A 153 4.25 15.40 -3.12
N ASN A 154 4.57 14.14 -2.92
CA ASN A 154 5.92 13.64 -3.08
C ASN A 154 6.23 13.33 -4.55
N ASN A 155 6.31 14.37 -5.36
CA ASN A 155 6.58 14.26 -6.79
C ASN A 155 7.93 13.60 -7.08
N GLU A 156 8.93 13.85 -6.25
CA GLU A 156 10.26 13.28 -6.41
C GLU A 156 10.21 11.76 -6.26
N LEU A 157 9.64 11.27 -5.17
CA LEU A 157 9.47 9.84 -4.94
C LEU A 157 8.59 9.17 -6.01
N MET A 158 7.47 9.80 -6.41
CA MET A 158 6.61 9.27 -7.46
C MET A 158 7.34 9.18 -8.81
N THR A 159 8.18 10.16 -9.12
CA THR A 159 9.03 10.17 -10.31
C THR A 159 10.09 9.07 -10.22
N PHE A 160 10.74 8.90 -9.07
CA PHE A 160 11.72 7.82 -8.85
C PHE A 160 11.09 6.44 -8.99
N ILE A 161 9.96 6.20 -8.33
CA ILE A 161 9.23 4.93 -8.38
C ILE A 161 8.80 4.60 -9.82
N ASN A 162 8.50 5.61 -10.61
CA ASN A 162 8.09 5.45 -12.01
C ASN A 162 9.28 5.51 -13.02
N GLY A 163 10.48 5.18 -12.58
CA GLY A 163 11.65 5.07 -13.47
C GLY A 163 12.16 6.40 -14.02
N GLY A 164 12.10 7.47 -13.24
CA GLY A 164 12.57 8.82 -13.59
C GLY A 164 11.58 9.62 -14.45
N LYS A 165 10.36 9.11 -14.69
CA LYS A 165 9.31 9.77 -15.45
C LYS A 165 8.15 10.14 -14.54
N ARG A 166 7.45 11.23 -14.85
CA ARG A 166 6.20 11.56 -14.15
C ARG A 166 5.20 10.40 -14.27
N MET A 167 4.60 10.05 -13.14
CA MET A 167 3.57 9.02 -13.10
C MET A 167 2.27 9.54 -13.71
N SER A 168 1.64 8.75 -14.57
CA SER A 168 0.32 9.07 -15.15
C SER A 168 -0.80 8.78 -14.17
N ASP A 169 -2.00 9.21 -14.51
CA ASP A 169 -3.24 8.97 -13.79
C ASP A 169 -3.95 7.66 -14.19
N VAL A 170 -3.32 6.84 -15.02
CA VAL A 170 -3.78 5.48 -15.34
C VAL A 170 -2.87 4.47 -14.68
N TRP A 171 -3.43 3.74 -13.70
CA TRP A 171 -2.67 2.79 -12.88
C TRP A 171 -3.08 1.35 -13.16
N ASN A 172 -2.16 0.54 -13.64
CA ASN A 172 -2.35 -0.90 -13.84
C ASN A 172 -1.98 -1.63 -12.55
N ILE A 173 -2.97 -1.92 -11.71
CA ILE A 173 -2.78 -2.62 -10.43
C ILE A 173 -3.78 -3.78 -10.38
N PRO A 174 -3.31 -5.03 -10.22
CA PRO A 174 -4.20 -6.19 -10.08
C PRO A 174 -5.14 -6.07 -8.88
N THR A 175 -6.23 -6.83 -8.91
CA THR A 175 -7.13 -6.98 -7.76
C THR A 175 -6.42 -7.63 -6.58
N THR A 176 -7.07 -7.62 -5.42
CA THR A 176 -6.53 -8.19 -4.18
C THR A 176 -6.20 -9.67 -4.34
N GLY A 177 -4.94 -10.01 -4.18
CA GLY A 177 -4.45 -11.39 -4.26
C GLY A 177 -4.96 -12.28 -3.12
N LEU A 178 -4.88 -13.61 -3.31
CA LEU A 178 -5.27 -14.58 -2.26
C LEU A 178 -4.43 -14.43 -0.99
N TRP A 179 -3.18 -14.02 -1.14
CA TRP A 179 -2.25 -13.81 -0.03
C TRP A 179 -2.64 -12.65 0.90
N GLU A 180 -3.46 -11.72 0.42
CA GLU A 180 -4.03 -10.64 1.23
C GLU A 180 -5.35 -11.04 1.92
N LYS A 181 -5.82 -12.27 1.73
CA LYS A 181 -7.12 -12.78 2.18
C LYS A 181 -7.00 -13.98 3.13
N THR A 182 -5.85 -14.15 3.75
CA THR A 182 -5.52 -15.28 4.62
C THR A 182 -6.32 -15.31 5.91
N CYS A 183 -6.60 -14.14 6.49
CA CYS A 183 -7.40 -14.03 7.71
C CYS A 183 -8.92 -14.03 7.45
N GLY A 184 -9.35 -13.94 6.20
CA GLY A 184 -10.76 -13.87 5.83
C GLY A 184 -10.96 -13.11 4.53
N LYS A 185 -12.23 -12.87 4.18
CA LYS A 185 -12.61 -12.20 2.93
C LYS A 185 -13.52 -11.01 3.22
N HIS A 186 -13.12 -9.88 2.72
CA HIS A 186 -14.01 -8.72 2.60
C HIS A 186 -14.41 -8.58 1.12
N PRO A 187 -15.70 -8.34 0.80
CA PRO A 187 -16.17 -8.36 -0.59
C PRO A 187 -15.50 -7.31 -1.49
N THR A 188 -15.16 -6.15 -0.94
CA THR A 188 -14.57 -5.01 -1.66
C THR A 188 -13.16 -4.66 -1.20
N GLN A 189 -12.43 -5.61 -0.62
CA GLN A 189 -11.07 -5.35 -0.14
C GLN A 189 -10.19 -4.73 -1.22
N LYS A 190 -9.62 -3.56 -0.94
CA LYS A 190 -8.65 -2.91 -1.82
C LYS A 190 -7.26 -3.56 -1.71
N PRO A 191 -6.47 -3.62 -2.80
CA PRO A 191 -5.13 -4.17 -2.75
C PRO A 191 -4.15 -3.25 -2.01
N LEU A 192 -3.26 -3.81 -1.20
CA LEU A 192 -2.23 -3.06 -0.48
C LEU A 192 -1.39 -2.17 -1.41
N ARG A 193 -1.06 -2.64 -2.62
CA ARG A 193 -0.27 -1.87 -3.59
C ARG A 193 -0.91 -0.54 -3.98
N LEU A 194 -2.24 -0.49 -4.06
CA LEU A 194 -2.96 0.74 -4.35
C LEU A 194 -2.78 1.75 -3.21
N LEU A 195 -3.00 1.29 -1.98
CA LEU A 195 -2.89 2.13 -0.79
C LEU A 195 -1.44 2.57 -0.53
N TYR A 196 -0.45 1.71 -0.78
CA TYR A 196 0.96 2.11 -0.72
C TYR A 196 1.25 3.31 -1.61
N ARG A 197 0.83 3.26 -2.88
CA ARG A 197 1.06 4.36 -3.82
C ARG A 197 0.39 5.64 -3.38
N ILE A 198 -0.87 5.58 -2.96
CA ILE A 198 -1.65 6.72 -2.47
C ILE A 198 -0.98 7.36 -1.25
N ILE A 199 -0.62 6.56 -0.27
CA ILE A 199 -0.02 7.04 0.99
C ILE A 199 1.35 7.65 0.73
N LEU A 200 2.21 6.99 -0.04
CA LEU A 200 3.53 7.52 -0.39
C LEU A 200 3.46 8.81 -1.19
N ALA A 201 2.43 8.98 -2.03
CA ALA A 201 2.26 10.19 -2.84
C ALA A 201 1.88 11.40 -2.00
N SER A 202 1.08 11.23 -0.94
CA SER A 202 0.35 12.33 -0.31
C SER A 202 0.59 12.50 1.19
N THR A 203 1.53 11.74 1.78
CA THR A 203 1.87 11.83 3.21
C THR A 203 3.35 11.67 3.50
N GLU A 204 3.78 12.18 4.66
CA GLU A 204 5.09 11.96 5.25
C GLU A 204 5.02 10.94 6.40
N GLU A 205 6.19 10.46 6.86
CA GLU A 205 6.24 9.57 8.02
C GLU A 205 5.70 10.30 9.27
N GLY A 206 4.91 9.58 10.07
CA GLY A 206 4.27 10.11 11.26
C GLY A 206 2.92 10.82 11.01
N ASP A 207 2.55 11.09 9.75
CA ASP A 207 1.27 11.67 9.38
C ASP A 207 0.09 10.77 9.80
N LEU A 208 -1.04 11.41 10.07
CA LEU A 208 -2.27 10.76 10.48
C LEU A 208 -3.21 10.57 9.29
N ILE A 209 -3.60 9.33 9.05
CA ILE A 209 -4.50 8.91 7.97
C ILE A 209 -5.83 8.46 8.56
N LEU A 210 -6.93 8.92 7.98
CA LEU A 210 -8.29 8.50 8.33
C LEU A 210 -8.90 7.69 7.18
N ASP A 211 -9.60 6.61 7.53
CA ASP A 211 -10.50 5.89 6.63
C ASP A 211 -11.87 5.76 7.30
N PRO A 212 -12.87 6.55 6.88
CA PRO A 212 -14.20 6.52 7.47
C PRO A 212 -15.04 5.30 7.05
N PHE A 213 -14.55 4.47 6.12
CA PHE A 213 -15.18 3.25 5.62
C PHE A 213 -14.15 2.12 5.58
N ALA A 214 -13.53 1.85 6.73
CA ALA A 214 -12.29 1.09 6.82
C ALA A 214 -12.40 -0.39 6.36
N GLY A 215 -13.58 -1.01 6.47
CA GLY A 215 -13.80 -2.39 6.08
C GLY A 215 -12.77 -3.32 6.71
N SER A 216 -12.02 -4.03 5.87
CA SER A 216 -10.93 -4.91 6.31
C SER A 216 -9.62 -4.17 6.65
N CYS A 217 -9.65 -2.85 6.82
CA CYS A 217 -8.55 -1.96 7.25
C CYS A 217 -7.30 -1.99 6.37
N THR A 218 -7.42 -2.19 5.07
CA THR A 218 -6.25 -2.21 4.17
C THR A 218 -5.49 -0.89 4.21
N THR A 219 -6.19 0.24 4.31
CA THR A 219 -5.60 1.58 4.46
C THR A 219 -4.71 1.68 5.69
N GLY A 220 -5.21 1.21 6.84
CA GLY A 220 -4.46 1.25 8.10
C GLY A 220 -3.25 0.33 8.12
N ILE A 221 -3.37 -0.85 7.50
CA ILE A 221 -2.25 -1.78 7.35
C ILE A 221 -1.15 -1.13 6.50
N ALA A 222 -1.50 -0.54 5.36
CA ALA A 222 -0.57 0.16 4.50
C ALA A 222 0.06 1.37 5.21
N ALA A 223 -0.74 2.15 5.95
CA ALA A 223 -0.28 3.28 6.72
C ALA A 223 0.79 2.89 7.75
N ASN A 224 0.53 1.89 8.58
CA ASN A 224 1.48 1.45 9.60
C ASN A 224 2.75 0.84 9.00
N LEU A 225 2.65 0.08 7.91
CA LEU A 225 3.83 -0.47 7.23
C LEU A 225 4.76 0.64 6.69
N LEU A 226 4.20 1.82 6.44
CA LEU A 226 4.90 3.02 5.98
C LEU A 226 5.18 4.03 7.10
N ASN A 227 5.08 3.63 8.36
CA ASN A 227 5.29 4.49 9.55
C ASN A 227 4.32 5.69 9.65
N ARG A 228 3.09 5.55 9.16
CA ARG A 228 1.99 6.50 9.34
C ARG A 228 1.06 6.01 10.43
N LYS A 229 0.39 6.96 11.11
CA LYS A 229 -0.68 6.67 12.07
C LYS A 229 -2.00 6.51 11.32
N PHE A 230 -2.92 5.78 11.91
CA PHE A 230 -4.19 5.45 11.27
C PHE A 230 -5.35 5.51 12.25
N ILE A 231 -6.46 6.07 11.77
CA ILE A 231 -7.78 5.97 12.40
C ILE A 231 -8.73 5.36 11.38
N GLY A 232 -9.46 4.33 11.76
CA GLY A 232 -10.45 3.67 10.90
C GLY A 232 -11.80 3.54 11.58
N PHE A 233 -12.87 3.74 10.81
CA PHE A 233 -14.25 3.56 11.24
C PHE A 233 -14.94 2.47 10.43
N ASP A 234 -15.69 1.61 11.10
CA ASP A 234 -16.62 0.67 10.46
C ASP A 234 -17.76 0.30 11.41
N GLN A 235 -18.94 0.02 10.84
CA GLN A 235 -20.09 -0.44 11.62
C GLN A 235 -19.99 -1.91 11.97
N SER A 236 -19.33 -2.70 11.10
CA SER A 236 -19.21 -4.15 11.21
C SER A 236 -18.09 -4.55 12.15
N GLU A 237 -18.47 -5.12 13.28
CA GLU A 237 -17.52 -5.76 14.20
C GLU A 237 -16.71 -6.87 13.50
N GLU A 238 -17.35 -7.65 12.61
CA GLU A 238 -16.69 -8.70 11.83
C GLU A 238 -15.55 -8.13 10.97
N PHE A 239 -15.77 -7.01 10.28
CA PHE A 239 -14.77 -6.39 9.44
C PHE A 239 -13.65 -5.73 10.25
N LEU A 240 -13.97 -5.10 11.36
CA LEU A 240 -12.96 -4.58 12.29
C LEU A 240 -12.08 -5.70 12.85
N ASN A 241 -12.68 -6.81 13.28
CA ASN A 241 -11.94 -7.97 13.75
C ASN A 241 -11.08 -8.61 12.65
N LEU A 242 -11.57 -8.65 11.41
CA LEU A 242 -10.78 -9.06 10.26
C LEU A 242 -9.57 -8.12 10.05
N GLY A 243 -9.77 -6.81 10.17
CA GLY A 243 -8.70 -5.81 10.10
C GLY A 243 -7.63 -6.00 11.18
N ILE A 244 -8.05 -6.26 12.42
CA ILE A 244 -7.18 -6.56 13.56
C ILE A 244 -6.38 -7.85 13.31
N ALA A 245 -7.04 -8.90 12.82
CA ALA A 245 -6.38 -10.17 12.52
C ALA A 245 -5.32 -10.01 11.42
N ARG A 246 -5.65 -9.30 10.34
CA ARG A 246 -4.71 -8.96 9.26
C ARG A 246 -3.52 -8.14 9.77
N ARG A 247 -3.78 -7.18 10.66
CA ARG A 247 -2.72 -6.35 11.26
C ARG A 247 -1.78 -7.19 12.13
N LYS A 248 -2.33 -8.10 12.96
CA LYS A 248 -1.54 -9.03 13.77
C LYS A 248 -0.77 -10.03 12.91
N GLU A 249 -1.35 -10.50 11.81
CA GLU A 249 -0.68 -11.41 10.88
C GLU A 249 0.57 -10.81 10.26
N ILE A 250 0.56 -9.50 9.99
CA ILE A 250 1.73 -8.78 9.46
C ILE A 250 2.80 -8.55 10.54
N GLU A 251 2.41 -8.39 11.80
CA GLU A 251 3.35 -8.31 12.92
C GLU A 251 4.04 -9.65 13.21
N ASP A 252 3.34 -10.77 12.99
CA ASP A 252 3.89 -12.11 13.17
C ASP A 252 4.69 -12.55 11.92
N GLU A 253 6.02 -12.56 12.06
CA GLU A 253 6.96 -12.97 11.00
C GLU A 253 6.68 -14.38 10.46
N ASN A 254 6.16 -15.31 11.30
CA ASN A 254 5.85 -16.67 10.87
C ASN A 254 4.61 -16.72 9.98
N ASN A 255 3.62 -15.89 10.25
CA ASN A 255 2.41 -15.80 9.44
C ASN A 255 2.63 -15.04 8.14
N ALA A 256 3.36 -13.93 8.17
CA ALA A 256 3.83 -13.25 6.97
C ALA A 256 4.61 -14.21 6.06
N THR A 257 5.40 -15.11 6.65
CA THR A 257 6.13 -16.18 5.93
C THR A 257 5.20 -17.17 5.24
N LYS A 258 4.12 -17.60 5.90
CA LYS A 258 3.15 -18.55 5.32
C LYS A 258 2.36 -17.92 4.17
N ILE A 259 2.01 -16.65 4.29
CA ILE A 259 1.28 -15.91 3.25
C ILE A 259 2.13 -15.82 1.99
N LEU A 260 3.39 -15.47 2.13
CA LEU A 260 4.30 -15.30 1.00
C LEU A 260 4.80 -16.63 0.40
N ARG A 261 4.87 -17.72 1.19
CA ARG A 261 5.09 -19.07 0.65
C ARG A 261 3.96 -19.54 -0.25
N LYS A 262 2.72 -19.05 -0.05
CA LYS A 262 1.60 -19.34 -0.95
C LYS A 262 1.64 -18.57 -2.26
N MET A 263 2.48 -17.54 -2.35
CA MET A 263 2.69 -16.78 -3.59
C MET A 263 3.83 -17.32 -4.44
N SER A 264 4.84 -17.90 -3.80
CA SER A 264 5.97 -18.50 -4.49
C SER A 264 5.87 -20.02 -4.34
N GLU A 265 5.39 -20.68 -5.38
CA GLU A 265 5.28 -22.16 -5.44
C GLU A 265 6.64 -22.81 -5.69
N THR A 266 7.62 -22.08 -6.23
CA THR A 266 8.94 -22.57 -6.56
C THR A 266 10.07 -21.66 -6.04
N PRO A 267 11.29 -22.17 -5.82
CA PRO A 267 12.44 -21.35 -5.43
C PRO A 267 12.78 -20.22 -6.42
N GLU A 268 12.41 -20.37 -7.69
CA GLU A 268 12.59 -19.35 -8.72
C GLU A 268 11.72 -18.12 -8.48
N ASP A 269 10.60 -18.27 -7.79
CA ASP A 269 9.71 -17.18 -7.43
C ASP A 269 10.18 -16.40 -6.20
N ILE A 270 11.12 -16.95 -5.44
CA ILE A 270 11.72 -16.28 -4.29
C ILE A 270 12.90 -15.44 -4.78
N MET A 271 12.84 -14.14 -4.48
CA MET A 271 13.87 -13.21 -4.92
C MET A 271 14.82 -12.81 -3.79
N VAL A 272 16.07 -12.61 -4.17
CA VAL A 272 17.15 -12.14 -3.31
C VAL A 272 17.61 -10.78 -3.80
N MET A 273 17.70 -9.80 -2.91
CA MET A 273 18.34 -8.54 -3.22
C MET A 273 19.83 -8.61 -2.96
N ILE A 274 20.62 -8.25 -3.95
CA ILE A 274 22.07 -8.15 -3.83
C ILE A 274 22.45 -6.70 -3.53
N ASN A 275 23.08 -6.47 -2.40
CA ASN A 275 23.62 -5.17 -2.03
C ASN A 275 25.16 -5.25 -1.98
N HIS A 276 25.80 -4.35 -2.73
CA HIS A 276 27.25 -4.15 -2.67
C HIS A 276 27.55 -2.95 -1.77
N ALA A 277 28.26 -3.19 -0.67
CA ALA A 277 28.64 -2.17 0.29
C ALA A 277 30.15 -2.23 0.59
N ARG A 278 30.73 -1.10 1.03
CA ARG A 278 32.08 -1.10 1.63
C ARG A 278 32.04 -1.91 2.94
N LYS A 279 33.19 -2.45 3.34
CA LYS A 279 33.30 -3.37 4.49
C LYS A 279 32.63 -2.79 5.76
N GLU A 280 32.97 -1.58 6.15
CA GLU A 280 32.44 -0.91 7.35
C GLU A 280 30.91 -0.74 7.28
N LEU A 281 30.39 -0.40 6.10
CA LEU A 281 28.95 -0.25 5.91
C LEU A 281 28.25 -1.61 5.94
N LYS A 282 28.84 -2.66 5.38
CA LYS A 282 28.34 -4.03 5.43
C LYS A 282 28.26 -4.52 6.88
N GLU A 283 29.32 -4.32 7.66
CA GLU A 283 29.37 -4.68 9.08
C GLU A 283 28.27 -3.96 9.86
N LYS A 284 28.11 -2.66 9.63
CA LYS A 284 27.05 -1.88 10.26
C LYS A 284 25.64 -2.33 9.85
N MET A 285 25.43 -2.68 8.60
CA MET A 285 24.16 -3.26 8.14
C MET A 285 23.87 -4.58 8.86
N ILE A 286 24.87 -5.41 9.06
CA ILE A 286 24.73 -6.69 9.78
C ILE A 286 24.44 -6.43 11.26
N GLU A 287 25.17 -5.53 11.91
CA GLU A 287 24.95 -5.16 13.31
C GLU A 287 23.52 -4.67 13.56
N THR A 288 23.01 -3.80 12.70
CA THR A 288 21.70 -3.16 12.87
C THR A 288 20.53 -3.96 12.31
N GLY A 289 20.78 -4.93 11.43
CA GLY A 289 19.74 -5.62 10.66
C GLY A 289 19.05 -4.72 9.62
N ILE A 290 19.72 -3.63 9.20
CA ILE A 290 19.18 -2.65 8.26
C ILE A 290 20.04 -2.64 7.01
N CYS A 291 19.46 -2.99 5.87
CA CYS A 291 20.06 -2.82 4.56
C CYS A 291 19.37 -1.69 3.82
N TYR A 292 20.11 -0.79 3.22
CA TYR A 292 19.53 0.28 2.44
C TYR A 292 20.24 0.49 1.10
N LEU A 293 19.51 1.02 0.15
CA LEU A 293 20.01 1.45 -1.15
C LEU A 293 19.35 2.75 -1.56
N ARG A 294 19.98 3.48 -2.46
CA ARG A 294 19.36 4.69 -3.02
C ARG A 294 18.07 4.34 -3.72
N ALA A 295 17.05 5.13 -3.48
CA ALA A 295 15.82 5.08 -4.27
C ALA A 295 16.04 5.84 -5.59
N GLY A 296 16.85 5.27 -6.49
CA GLY A 296 17.15 5.84 -7.80
C GLY A 296 18.63 5.75 -8.19
N ASP A 297 18.89 5.65 -9.49
CA ASP A 297 20.24 5.80 -10.04
C ASP A 297 20.61 7.29 -10.14
N SER A 298 21.81 7.59 -10.59
CA SER A 298 22.26 8.98 -10.86
C SER A 298 21.43 9.71 -11.92
N LYS A 299 20.51 9.02 -12.59
CA LYS A 299 19.54 9.53 -13.56
C LYS A 299 18.10 9.53 -13.01
N GLY A 300 17.92 9.22 -11.71
CA GLY A 300 16.62 9.23 -11.06
C GLY A 300 15.74 8.02 -11.32
N SER A 301 16.31 6.90 -11.79
CA SER A 301 15.50 5.73 -12.11
C SER A 301 15.63 4.63 -11.08
N LEU A 302 14.75 4.57 -10.10
CA LEU A 302 14.42 3.31 -9.45
C LEU A 302 13.08 2.80 -9.99
N CYS A 303 13.14 1.81 -10.87
CA CYS A 303 12.01 0.94 -11.07
C CYS A 303 11.90 0.06 -9.83
N VAL A 304 10.83 0.21 -9.06
CA VAL A 304 10.36 -0.89 -8.22
C VAL A 304 9.95 -1.99 -9.20
N THR A 305 10.91 -2.84 -9.53
CA THR A 305 10.68 -3.92 -10.48
C THR A 305 9.62 -4.87 -9.92
N PRO A 306 8.85 -5.57 -10.77
CA PRO A 306 7.85 -6.55 -10.35
C PRO A 306 8.38 -7.71 -9.50
N GLY A 307 9.59 -7.71 -9.05
CA GLY A 307 10.19 -8.73 -8.19
C GLY A 307 10.34 -8.31 -6.74
N PHE A 308 10.13 -7.03 -6.42
CA PHE A 308 10.32 -6.54 -5.04
C PHE A 308 9.35 -7.20 -4.05
N GLU A 309 8.12 -7.44 -4.42
CA GLU A 309 7.14 -8.12 -3.60
C GLU A 309 7.45 -9.60 -3.31
N ARG A 310 8.36 -10.19 -4.09
CA ARG A 310 8.82 -11.56 -3.94
C ARG A 310 10.14 -11.68 -3.19
N MET A 311 10.75 -10.56 -2.80
CA MET A 311 11.99 -10.58 -2.03
C MET A 311 11.80 -11.20 -0.66
N GLN A 312 12.66 -12.15 -0.33
CA GLN A 312 12.69 -12.80 0.98
C GLN A 312 14.04 -12.74 1.66
N TYR A 313 15.07 -12.41 0.90
CA TYR A 313 16.45 -12.41 1.37
C TYR A 313 17.20 -11.17 0.90
N VAL A 314 18.19 -10.77 1.67
CA VAL A 314 19.22 -9.82 1.27
C VAL A 314 20.56 -10.52 1.28
N LEU A 315 21.36 -10.27 0.24
CA LEU A 315 22.72 -10.72 0.12
C LEU A 315 23.64 -9.51 0.19
N LEU A 316 24.48 -9.46 1.22
CA LEU A 316 25.45 -8.40 1.44
C LEU A 316 26.81 -8.84 0.91
N HIS A 317 27.38 -8.02 0.05
CA HIS A 317 28.63 -8.30 -0.63
C HIS A 317 29.60 -7.11 -0.55
N THR A 318 30.89 -7.43 -0.36
CA THR A 318 31.99 -6.46 -0.46
C THR A 318 33.06 -7.08 -1.37
N ALA A 319 33.74 -6.27 -2.18
CA ALA A 319 34.83 -6.76 -3.04
C ALA A 319 35.92 -7.39 -2.19
N GLY A 320 36.25 -8.64 -2.50
CA GLY A 320 37.31 -9.40 -1.81
C GLY A 320 36.96 -9.95 -0.43
N ASP A 321 35.67 -9.86 -0.03
CA ASP A 321 35.18 -10.35 1.26
C ASP A 321 34.07 -11.39 1.07
N ASP A 322 33.77 -12.12 2.15
CA ASP A 322 32.70 -13.13 2.14
C ASP A 322 31.32 -12.54 1.86
N VAL A 323 30.55 -13.30 1.12
CA VAL A 323 29.16 -12.99 0.81
C VAL A 323 28.31 -13.52 1.96
N LYS A 324 27.44 -12.66 2.49
CA LYS A 324 26.54 -13.01 3.58
C LYS A 324 25.08 -12.82 3.18
N MET A 325 24.26 -13.82 3.42
CA MET A 325 22.85 -13.79 3.11
C MET A 325 22.00 -13.89 4.36
N TYR A 326 20.97 -13.05 4.44
CA TYR A 326 20.06 -12.97 5.56
C TYR A 326 18.62 -12.93 5.08
N ARG A 327 17.69 -13.41 5.93
CA ARG A 327 16.27 -13.37 5.66
C ARG A 327 15.70 -12.02 6.02
N LEU A 328 14.84 -11.47 5.18
CA LEU A 328 14.10 -10.24 5.50
C LEU A 328 13.12 -10.51 6.66
N LYS A 329 13.05 -9.58 7.62
CA LYS A 329 12.09 -9.63 8.73
C LYS A 329 10.66 -9.59 8.19
N THR A 330 10.44 -8.76 7.18
CA THR A 330 9.14 -8.62 6.53
C THR A 330 9.33 -8.85 5.03
N LYS A 331 8.84 -9.98 4.55
CA LYS A 331 9.03 -10.41 3.17
C LYS A 331 8.27 -9.54 2.20
N GLY A 332 8.90 -9.20 1.08
CA GLY A 332 8.32 -8.36 0.06
C GLY A 332 8.09 -6.92 0.49
N HIS A 333 8.43 -6.58 1.73
CA HIS A 333 8.32 -5.23 2.24
C HIS A 333 9.66 -4.52 2.19
N PHE A 334 9.66 -3.38 1.56
CA PHE A 334 10.66 -2.36 1.74
C PHE A 334 10.01 -1.13 2.34
N GLN A 335 10.76 -0.42 3.16
CA GLN A 335 10.38 0.90 3.65
C GLN A 335 11.09 1.94 2.80
N ILE A 336 10.56 3.14 2.73
CA ILE A 336 11.24 4.27 2.12
C ILE A 336 11.55 5.25 3.23
N TRP A 337 12.85 5.45 3.47
CA TRP A 337 13.34 6.37 4.49
C TRP A 337 14.00 7.58 3.85
N THR A 338 13.89 8.70 4.54
CA THR A 338 14.67 9.90 4.20
C THR A 338 16.12 9.73 4.67
N LYS A 339 16.97 10.65 4.22
CA LYS A 339 18.35 10.72 4.67
C LYS A 339 18.43 10.90 6.20
N GLU A 340 17.62 11.79 6.76
CA GLU A 340 17.57 12.09 8.19
C GLU A 340 17.14 10.86 9.00
N THR A 341 16.23 10.05 8.48
CA THR A 341 15.81 8.82 9.14
C THR A 341 16.95 7.82 9.22
N LEU A 342 17.72 7.65 8.13
CA LEU A 342 18.91 6.79 8.15
C LEU A 342 20.01 7.32 9.08
N GLU A 343 20.21 8.63 9.12
CA GLU A 343 21.19 9.27 10.01
C GLU A 343 20.82 9.05 11.50
N LYS A 344 19.53 9.10 11.85
CA LYS A 344 19.04 8.75 13.20
C LYS A 344 19.36 7.31 13.59
N HIS A 345 19.44 6.40 12.62
CA HIS A 345 19.88 5.01 12.81
C HIS A 345 21.40 4.84 12.72
N GLY A 346 22.13 5.96 12.69
CA GLY A 346 23.58 5.99 12.75
C GLY A 346 24.27 5.70 11.42
N PHE A 347 23.57 5.71 10.28
CA PHE A 347 24.17 5.60 8.96
C PHE A 347 24.61 6.98 8.45
N GLN A 348 25.51 6.98 7.47
CA GLN A 348 25.92 8.20 6.76
C GLN A 348 25.64 8.02 5.25
N PRO A 349 24.36 8.16 4.85
CA PRO A 349 23.98 7.94 3.46
C PRO A 349 24.44 9.11 2.57
N GLN A 350 24.91 8.80 1.34
CA GLN A 350 25.42 9.78 0.39
C GLN A 350 24.39 10.09 -0.71
N HIS A 351 24.10 11.38 -0.92
CA HIS A 351 23.54 11.99 -2.14
C HIS A 351 22.21 11.48 -2.70
N ALA A 352 21.26 11.01 -1.87
CA ALA A 352 19.89 10.80 -2.29
C ALA A 352 18.91 11.28 -1.23
N PRO A 353 17.77 11.85 -1.59
CA PRO A 353 16.77 12.29 -0.61
C PRO A 353 16.04 11.11 0.03
N TYR A 354 15.90 9.98 -0.70
CA TYR A 354 15.18 8.80 -0.26
C TYR A 354 15.98 7.52 -0.49
N TYR A 355 15.71 6.55 0.37
CA TYR A 355 16.36 5.24 0.37
C TYR A 355 15.31 4.14 0.52
N ILE A 356 15.47 3.07 -0.24
CA ILE A 356 14.78 1.82 0.04
C ILE A 356 15.50 1.14 1.19
N VAL A 357 14.75 0.78 2.21
CA VAL A 357 15.25 0.11 3.40
C VAL A 357 14.61 -1.26 3.55
N LEU A 358 15.45 -2.24 3.79
CA LEU A 358 15.08 -3.62 4.04
C LEU A 358 15.55 -4.00 5.44
N LEU A 359 14.61 -4.41 6.28
CA LEU A 359 14.91 -4.94 7.60
C LEU A 359 15.11 -6.44 7.50
N PHE A 360 16.20 -6.96 8.06
CA PHE A 360 16.51 -8.39 8.00
C PHE A 360 16.88 -8.96 9.39
N ASP A 361 16.71 -10.27 9.53
CA ASP A 361 17.12 -11.00 10.72
C ASP A 361 18.64 -11.23 10.68
N ASN A 362 19.36 -10.44 11.44
CA ASN A 362 20.82 -10.49 11.53
C ASN A 362 21.34 -11.59 12.49
N THR A 363 20.44 -12.29 13.17
CA THR A 363 20.82 -13.35 14.13
C THR A 363 21.15 -14.67 13.46
N LYS A 364 20.65 -14.89 12.22
CA LYS A 364 20.80 -16.14 11.49
C LYS A 364 21.26 -15.93 10.05
N GLU A 365 22.52 -16.19 9.80
CA GLU A 365 23.09 -16.22 8.44
C GLU A 365 22.59 -17.44 7.67
N ILE A 366 22.19 -17.26 6.42
CA ILE A 366 21.78 -18.33 5.52
C ILE A 366 22.99 -18.83 4.75
N GLN A 367 23.26 -20.15 4.84
CA GLN A 367 24.37 -20.76 4.15
C GLN A 367 24.13 -20.82 2.63
N ILE A 368 25.08 -20.36 1.87
CA ILE A 368 25.06 -20.37 0.41
C ILE A 368 25.78 -21.63 -0.06
N SER A 369 25.06 -22.49 -0.78
CA SER A 369 25.59 -23.78 -1.23
C SER A 369 26.31 -23.73 -2.58
N LYS A 370 26.13 -22.68 -3.36
CA LYS A 370 26.80 -22.47 -4.65
C LYS A 370 27.88 -21.42 -4.51
N LYS A 371 29.08 -21.69 -5.08
CA LYS A 371 30.09 -20.65 -5.26
C LYS A 371 29.57 -19.63 -6.26
N ILE A 372 29.17 -18.47 -5.74
CA ILE A 372 28.68 -17.38 -6.57
C ILE A 372 29.90 -16.78 -7.30
N ASN A 373 29.90 -16.86 -8.63
CA ASN A 373 30.89 -16.16 -9.42
C ASN A 373 30.50 -14.67 -9.53
N ILE A 374 30.84 -13.92 -8.47
CA ILE A 374 30.50 -12.48 -8.36
C ILE A 374 31.38 -11.64 -9.30
N LYS A 375 32.25 -12.26 -10.14
CA LYS A 375 33.14 -11.60 -11.11
C LYS A 375 32.37 -10.87 -12.24
N GLU A 376 31.10 -11.09 -12.42
CA GLU A 376 30.31 -10.18 -13.25
C GLU A 376 30.25 -8.81 -12.55
N ARG A 377 31.03 -7.90 -13.10
CA ARG A 377 31.21 -6.51 -12.66
C ARG A 377 29.88 -5.90 -12.18
N LEU A 378 29.74 -5.85 -10.86
CA LEU A 378 28.65 -5.15 -10.18
C LEU A 378 28.89 -3.61 -10.23
N ASN A 379 29.39 -3.12 -11.34
CA ASN A 379 29.65 -1.70 -11.59
C ASN A 379 28.40 -0.88 -11.91
N THR A 380 27.25 -1.33 -11.47
CA THR A 380 26.03 -0.56 -11.64
C THR A 380 25.36 -0.38 -10.28
N TYR A 381 25.11 0.87 -9.91
CA TYR A 381 24.34 1.33 -8.74
C TYR A 381 22.87 0.85 -8.74
N ARG A 382 22.52 -0.20 -9.47
CA ARG A 382 21.18 -0.78 -9.51
C ARG A 382 21.08 -1.93 -8.54
N ALA A 383 20.08 -1.92 -7.69
CA ALA A 383 19.68 -3.08 -6.92
C ALA A 383 19.49 -4.27 -7.87
N ARG A 384 20.25 -5.35 -7.65
CA ARG A 384 20.11 -6.57 -8.43
C ARG A 384 19.24 -7.53 -7.66
N ILE A 385 18.13 -7.87 -8.25
CA ILE A 385 17.22 -8.90 -7.75
C ILE A 385 17.45 -10.15 -8.58
N ARG A 386 17.71 -11.28 -7.90
CA ARG A 386 17.96 -12.57 -8.53
C ARG A 386 17.12 -13.64 -7.85
N PRO A 387 16.72 -14.70 -8.56
CA PRO A 387 16.06 -15.84 -7.95
C PRO A 387 16.93 -16.49 -6.87
N LEU A 388 16.30 -17.02 -5.83
CA LEU A 388 17.00 -17.74 -4.75
C LEU A 388 17.74 -18.98 -5.29
N SER A 389 17.22 -19.60 -6.34
CA SER A 389 17.85 -20.74 -7.03
C SER A 389 19.24 -20.47 -7.57
N ASP A 390 19.60 -19.19 -7.80
CA ASP A 390 20.95 -18.81 -8.20
C ASP A 390 21.98 -19.04 -7.07
N PHE A 391 21.55 -19.10 -5.80
CA PHE A 391 22.41 -19.10 -4.62
C PHE A 391 22.37 -20.40 -3.83
N ILE A 392 21.28 -21.13 -3.86
CA ILE A 392 21.12 -22.42 -3.16
C ILE A 392 20.83 -23.54 -4.15
N GLY A 393 21.43 -24.71 -3.90
CA GLY A 393 21.07 -25.94 -4.61
C GLY A 393 19.66 -26.37 -4.17
N ILE A 394 18.81 -26.67 -5.14
CA ILE A 394 17.55 -27.36 -4.88
C ILE A 394 17.94 -28.80 -4.54
N LYS A 395 17.67 -29.25 -3.29
CA LYS A 395 17.65 -30.66 -2.92
C LYS A 395 16.25 -31.17 -3.00
#